data_5b93e593eda9133bc2460751ac9a3805
#
_entry.id   5b93e593eda9133bc2460751ac9a3805
#
_cell.length_a   1.000
_cell.length_b   1.000
_cell.length_c   1.000
_cell.angle_alpha   90.00
_cell.angle_beta   90.00
_cell.angle_gamma   90.00
#
_symmetry.space_group_name_H-M   'P 1'
#
loop_
_entity.id
_entity.type
_entity.pdbx_description
1 polymer ?
#
loop_
_entity_poly.entity_id
_entity_poly.type
_entity_poly.pdbx_seq_one_letter_code
_entity_poly.pdbx_strand_id
1 'polypeptide(L)'
;MATPTSMHPAQQVDVRGPRFAAWVTTGVLVLVLLLSTVSTLAAGLLLTAQAVVFAIGAVAGPRRSPYGQLFAAFVAPRLSPTVEREPVAPLRFAQGVGLTFAAVGAVAFLLGAGIVGGIATGFALFAALLNAAFGICLGCQIYPLVARLRGGTPSAA
;
A
#
# COMPACT_ATOMS: atom_id res chain seq x y z
N MET A 1 9.49 30.98 -19.90
CA MET A 1 10.07 29.65 -19.72
C MET A 1 9.90 29.27 -18.25
N ALA A 2 8.95 28.37 -17.97
CA ALA A 2 8.79 27.85 -16.61
C ALA A 2 9.91 26.84 -16.36
N THR A 3 10.79 27.11 -15.42
CA THR A 3 11.79 26.16 -14.92
C THR A 3 11.08 24.92 -14.39
N PRO A 4 11.43 23.70 -14.82
CA PRO A 4 10.85 22.50 -14.22
C PRO A 4 11.25 22.50 -12.75
N THR A 5 10.25 22.57 -11.87
CA THR A 5 10.43 22.45 -10.44
C THR A 5 11.00 21.05 -10.18
N SER A 6 12.30 20.96 -9.97
CA SER A 6 12.98 19.72 -9.61
C SER A 6 12.39 19.25 -8.28
N MET A 7 11.52 18.23 -8.33
CA MET A 7 11.02 17.62 -7.11
C MET A 7 12.21 17.11 -6.28
N HIS A 8 12.24 17.49 -5.02
CA HIS A 8 13.28 17.07 -4.09
C HIS A 8 13.40 15.54 -4.10
N PRO A 9 14.61 14.95 -4.15
CA PRO A 9 14.85 13.50 -4.14
C PRO A 9 14.14 12.76 -2.97
N ALA A 10 13.91 13.48 -1.86
CA ALA A 10 13.17 12.96 -0.71
C ALA A 10 11.67 12.69 -0.98
N GLN A 11 11.10 13.26 -2.06
CA GLN A 11 9.69 13.11 -2.43
C GLN A 11 9.44 12.01 -3.47
N GLN A 12 10.47 11.26 -3.83
CA GLN A 12 10.39 10.16 -4.79
C GLN A 12 11.05 8.90 -4.23
N VAL A 13 10.53 7.75 -4.65
CA VAL A 13 11.04 6.42 -4.29
C VAL A 13 11.28 5.58 -5.54
N ASP A 14 12.20 4.62 -5.45
CA ASP A 14 12.41 3.58 -6.46
C ASP A 14 11.10 2.79 -6.65
N VAL A 15 10.60 2.69 -7.88
CA VAL A 15 9.34 1.99 -8.22
C VAL A 15 9.31 0.53 -7.79
N ARG A 16 10.47 -0.11 -7.66
CA ARG A 16 10.60 -1.52 -7.25
C ARG A 16 10.27 -1.73 -5.77
N GLY A 17 10.48 -0.70 -4.92
CA GLY A 17 10.14 -0.77 -3.49
C GLY A 17 8.64 -0.94 -3.25
N PRO A 18 7.77 -0.06 -3.78
CA PRO A 18 6.32 -0.23 -3.70
C PRO A 18 5.81 -1.53 -4.31
N ARG A 19 6.38 -2.00 -5.43
CA ARG A 19 6.02 -3.29 -6.03
C ARG A 19 6.41 -4.48 -5.15
N PHE A 20 7.58 -4.45 -4.54
CA PHE A 20 7.99 -5.44 -3.55
C PHE A 20 7.03 -5.46 -2.36
N ALA A 21 6.70 -4.29 -1.80
CA ALA A 21 5.72 -4.18 -0.72
C ALA A 21 4.35 -4.73 -1.12
N ALA A 22 3.91 -4.49 -2.37
CA ALA A 22 2.66 -5.01 -2.89
C ALA A 22 2.67 -6.55 -3.00
N TRP A 23 3.78 -7.16 -3.40
CA TRP A 23 3.92 -8.62 -3.42
C TRP A 23 3.84 -9.23 -2.01
N VAL A 24 4.54 -8.64 -1.03
CA VAL A 24 4.48 -9.09 0.37
C VAL A 24 3.05 -8.94 0.91
N THR A 25 2.43 -7.79 0.67
CA THR A 25 1.02 -7.53 1.06
C THR A 25 0.08 -8.54 0.43
N THR A 26 0.23 -8.84 -0.87
CA THR A 26 -0.58 -9.87 -1.55
C THR A 26 -0.46 -11.21 -0.84
N GLY A 27 0.76 -11.64 -0.52
CA GLY A 27 0.99 -12.90 0.21
C GLY A 27 0.32 -12.89 1.59
N VAL A 28 0.44 -11.80 2.35
CA VAL A 28 -0.20 -11.68 3.67
C VAL A 28 -1.72 -11.71 3.55
N LEU A 29 -2.32 -10.98 2.59
CA LEU A 29 -3.78 -10.94 2.44
C LEU A 29 -4.36 -12.28 1.95
N VAL A 30 -3.64 -13.02 1.10
CA VAL A 30 -4.00 -14.41 0.76
C VAL A 30 -3.99 -15.28 2.01
N LEU A 31 -2.95 -15.16 2.84
CA LEU A 31 -2.88 -15.91 4.09
C LEU A 31 -4.01 -15.53 5.06
N VAL A 32 -4.40 -14.25 5.14
CA VAL A 32 -5.57 -13.82 5.93
C VAL A 32 -6.85 -14.52 5.46
N LEU A 33 -7.09 -14.56 4.14
CA LEU A 33 -8.28 -15.23 3.59
C LEU A 33 -8.26 -16.74 3.86
N LEU A 34 -7.10 -17.40 3.73
CA LEU A 34 -6.97 -18.81 4.07
C LEU A 34 -7.20 -19.06 5.56
N LEU A 35 -6.63 -18.23 6.44
CA LEU A 35 -6.84 -18.34 7.89
C LEU A 35 -8.30 -18.09 8.27
N SER A 36 -9.02 -17.23 7.56
CA SER A 36 -10.43 -16.93 7.85
C SER A 36 -11.35 -18.14 7.69
N THR A 37 -10.94 -19.14 6.91
CA THR A 37 -11.70 -20.39 6.74
C THR A 37 -11.60 -21.29 7.97
N VAL A 38 -10.57 -21.11 8.81
CA VAL A 38 -10.31 -21.91 10.00
C VAL A 38 -10.60 -21.11 11.27
N SER A 39 -10.20 -19.84 11.32
CA SER A 39 -10.34 -18.97 12.49
C SER A 39 -10.43 -17.49 12.09
N THR A 40 -11.61 -16.90 12.28
CA THR A 40 -11.81 -15.46 12.08
C THR A 40 -10.95 -14.63 13.03
N LEU A 41 -10.71 -15.12 14.26
CA LEU A 41 -9.83 -14.45 15.20
C LEU A 41 -8.39 -14.37 14.69
N ALA A 42 -7.83 -15.48 14.20
CA ALA A 42 -6.48 -15.50 13.65
C ALA A 42 -6.35 -14.60 12.42
N ALA A 43 -7.35 -14.64 11.53
CA ALA A 43 -7.43 -13.75 10.36
C ALA A 43 -7.48 -12.28 10.78
N GLY A 44 -8.31 -11.94 11.75
CA GLY A 44 -8.45 -10.59 12.29
C GLY A 44 -7.17 -10.07 12.92
N LEU A 45 -6.46 -10.87 13.68
CA LEU A 45 -5.17 -10.49 14.29
C LEU A 45 -4.09 -10.25 13.23
N LEU A 46 -3.97 -11.14 12.25
CA LEU A 46 -3.01 -10.96 11.15
C LEU A 46 -3.34 -9.72 10.32
N LEU A 47 -4.62 -9.49 10.02
CA LEU A 47 -5.05 -8.32 9.27
C LEU A 47 -4.87 -7.02 10.08
N THR A 48 -4.99 -7.07 11.40
CA THR A 48 -4.64 -5.94 12.29
C THR A 48 -3.16 -5.59 12.17
N ALA A 49 -2.28 -6.58 12.17
CA ALA A 49 -0.84 -6.35 11.96
C ALA A 49 -0.57 -5.73 10.58
N GLN A 50 -1.26 -6.20 9.54
CA GLN A 50 -1.16 -5.61 8.20
C GLN A 50 -1.70 -4.16 8.17
N ALA A 51 -2.78 -3.87 8.89
CA ALA A 51 -3.31 -2.50 9.03
C ALA A 51 -2.28 -1.55 9.66
N VAL A 52 -1.54 -2.01 10.68
CA VAL A 52 -0.44 -1.24 11.28
C VAL A 52 0.66 -0.93 10.24
N VAL A 53 1.04 -1.90 9.42
CA VAL A 53 2.00 -1.69 8.33
C VAL A 53 1.51 -0.62 7.35
N PHE A 54 0.24 -0.68 6.96
CA PHE A 54 -0.38 0.34 6.11
C PHE A 54 -0.41 1.72 6.78
N ALA A 55 -0.71 1.79 8.08
CA ALA A 55 -0.70 3.04 8.83
C ALA A 55 0.69 3.69 8.86
N ILE A 56 1.74 2.91 9.10
CA ILE A 56 3.11 3.40 9.05
C ILE A 56 3.45 3.92 7.64
N GLY A 57 3.08 3.19 6.59
CA GLY A 57 3.28 3.61 5.20
C GLY A 57 2.54 4.89 4.84
N ALA A 58 1.31 5.05 5.33
CA ALA A 58 0.50 6.25 5.10
C ALA A 58 1.04 7.49 5.83
N VAL A 59 1.49 7.33 7.07
CA VAL A 59 1.97 8.45 7.90
C VAL A 59 3.43 8.77 7.65
N ALA A 60 4.30 7.77 7.70
CA ALA A 60 5.75 7.94 7.61
C ALA A 60 6.33 7.81 6.19
N GLY A 61 5.51 7.31 5.25
CA GLY A 61 5.88 7.09 3.86
C GLY A 61 6.43 5.69 3.57
N PRO A 62 6.50 5.32 2.29
CA PRO A 62 6.84 3.96 1.87
C PRO A 62 8.26 3.52 2.27
N ARG A 63 9.22 4.44 2.36
CA ARG A 63 10.60 4.12 2.80
C ARG A 63 10.69 3.70 4.25
N ARG A 64 9.82 4.25 5.11
CA ARG A 64 9.79 3.98 6.55
C ARG A 64 8.84 2.84 6.93
N SER A 65 8.02 2.38 5.99
CA SER A 65 7.20 1.19 6.22
C SER A 65 8.08 -0.04 6.43
N PRO A 66 7.65 -1.04 7.22
CA PRO A 66 8.44 -2.26 7.42
C PRO A 66 8.87 -2.93 6.11
N TYR A 67 7.98 -2.99 5.13
CA TYR A 67 8.29 -3.60 3.83
C TYR A 67 9.27 -2.76 3.00
N GLY A 68 9.20 -1.42 3.11
CA GLY A 68 10.17 -0.52 2.48
C GLY A 68 11.57 -0.67 3.08
N GLN A 69 11.66 -0.87 4.39
CA GLN A 69 12.93 -1.13 5.08
C GLN A 69 13.50 -2.51 4.70
N LEU A 70 12.67 -3.55 4.62
CA LEU A 70 13.08 -4.87 4.13
C LEU A 70 13.60 -4.80 2.69
N PHE A 71 12.91 -4.08 1.82
CA PHE A 71 13.38 -3.84 0.46
C PHE A 71 14.75 -3.17 0.43
N ALA A 72 14.91 -2.08 1.19
CA ALA A 72 16.15 -1.31 1.25
C ALA A 72 17.33 -2.13 1.81
N ALA A 73 17.08 -2.99 2.80
CA ALA A 73 18.13 -3.78 3.45
C ALA A 73 18.54 -5.02 2.65
N PHE A 74 17.60 -5.72 2.03
CA PHE A 74 17.84 -7.05 1.47
C PHE A 74 17.74 -7.13 -0.06
N VAL A 75 16.94 -6.30 -0.68
CA VAL A 75 16.66 -6.37 -2.12
C VAL A 75 17.43 -5.30 -2.88
N ALA A 76 17.34 -4.04 -2.45
CA ALA A 76 17.97 -2.92 -3.15
C ALA A 76 19.49 -3.09 -3.36
N PRO A 77 20.29 -3.61 -2.38
CA PRO A 77 21.73 -3.81 -2.58
C PRO A 77 22.09 -4.81 -3.66
N ARG A 78 21.14 -5.69 -4.04
CA ARG A 78 21.34 -6.73 -5.06
C ARG A 78 20.89 -6.29 -6.46
N LEU A 79 20.29 -5.10 -6.56
CA LEU A 79 19.75 -4.58 -7.80
C LEU A 79 20.63 -3.44 -8.34
N SER A 80 20.70 -3.34 -9.67
CA SER A 80 21.34 -2.20 -10.32
C SER A 80 20.59 -0.89 -10.01
N PRO A 81 21.29 0.26 -9.99
CA PRO A 81 20.63 1.55 -9.86
C PRO A 81 19.52 1.73 -10.89
N THR A 82 18.38 2.32 -10.48
CA THR A 82 17.28 2.63 -11.38
C THR A 82 17.05 4.14 -11.47
N VAL A 83 16.63 4.58 -12.65
CA VAL A 83 16.19 5.96 -12.89
C VAL A 83 14.67 6.12 -12.70
N GLU A 84 13.92 5.01 -12.70
CA GLU A 84 12.47 5.03 -12.52
C GLU A 84 12.11 5.29 -11.05
N ARG A 85 11.39 6.38 -10.84
CA ARG A 85 10.96 6.81 -9.51
C ARG A 85 9.50 7.20 -9.49
N GLU A 86 8.85 6.95 -8.36
CA GLU A 86 7.44 7.31 -8.12
C GLU A 86 7.34 8.38 -7.03
N PRO A 87 6.38 9.32 -7.15
CA PRO A 87 6.13 10.32 -6.10
C PRO A 87 5.56 9.65 -4.84
N VAL A 88 6.00 10.14 -3.67
CA VAL A 88 5.62 9.59 -2.36
C VAL A 88 4.17 9.89 -2.00
N ALA A 89 3.63 11.05 -2.38
CA ALA A 89 2.29 11.49 -1.96
C ALA A 89 1.17 10.54 -2.43
N PRO A 90 1.08 10.12 -3.71
CA PRO A 90 0.11 9.13 -4.15
C PRO A 90 0.28 7.77 -3.47
N LEU A 91 1.53 7.35 -3.20
CA LEU A 91 1.81 6.10 -2.51
C LEU A 91 1.32 6.12 -1.06
N ARG A 92 1.50 7.23 -0.36
CA ARG A 92 0.94 7.41 1.00
C ARG A 92 -0.59 7.35 0.99
N PHE A 93 -1.22 7.97 0.01
CA PHE A 93 -2.66 7.89 -0.17
C PHE A 93 -3.12 6.44 -0.42
N ALA A 94 -2.43 5.70 -1.29
CA ALA A 94 -2.72 4.29 -1.54
C ALA A 94 -2.58 3.43 -0.27
N GLN A 95 -1.58 3.70 0.56
CA GLN A 95 -1.43 3.06 1.88
C GLN A 95 -2.62 3.39 2.81
N GLY A 96 -3.12 4.63 2.77
CA GLY A 96 -4.31 5.04 3.52
C GLY A 96 -5.58 4.30 3.08
N VAL A 97 -5.74 4.08 1.78
CA VAL A 97 -6.84 3.26 1.23
C VAL A 97 -6.71 1.80 1.71
N GLY A 98 -5.51 1.23 1.60
CA GLY A 98 -5.22 -0.11 2.13
C GLY A 98 -5.50 -0.24 3.63
N LEU A 99 -5.11 0.78 4.42
CA LEU A 99 -5.42 0.86 5.85
C LEU A 99 -6.93 0.82 6.10
N THR A 100 -7.72 1.57 5.34
CA THR A 100 -9.18 1.60 5.50
C THR A 100 -9.80 0.21 5.31
N PHE A 101 -9.47 -0.48 4.21
CA PHE A 101 -9.96 -1.84 3.97
C PHE A 101 -9.46 -2.85 5.00
N ALA A 102 -8.18 -2.76 5.38
CA ALA A 102 -7.61 -3.64 6.38
C ALA A 102 -8.23 -3.43 7.77
N ALA A 103 -8.48 -2.18 8.18
CA ALA A 103 -9.13 -1.87 9.46
C ALA A 103 -10.57 -2.37 9.49
N VAL A 104 -11.37 -2.11 8.44
CA VAL A 104 -12.74 -2.62 8.32
C VAL A 104 -12.76 -4.15 8.35
N GLY A 105 -11.88 -4.78 7.57
CA GLY A 105 -11.77 -6.24 7.53
C GLY A 105 -11.34 -6.84 8.87
N ALA A 106 -10.35 -6.24 9.54
CA ALA A 106 -9.87 -6.69 10.84
C ALA A 106 -10.97 -6.62 11.91
N VAL A 107 -11.65 -5.48 12.01
CA VAL A 107 -12.78 -5.33 12.95
C VAL A 107 -13.88 -6.34 12.66
N ALA A 108 -14.25 -6.51 11.39
CA ALA A 108 -15.26 -7.48 10.98
C ALA A 108 -14.88 -8.92 11.38
N PHE A 109 -13.65 -9.35 11.13
CA PHE A 109 -13.17 -10.67 11.53
C PHE A 109 -13.14 -10.84 13.05
N LEU A 110 -12.67 -9.83 13.80
CA LEU A 110 -12.62 -9.88 15.27
C LEU A 110 -14.02 -9.94 15.90
N LEU A 111 -15.03 -9.37 15.24
CA LEU A 111 -16.43 -9.45 15.64
C LEU A 111 -17.15 -10.71 15.11
N GLY A 112 -16.45 -11.61 14.42
CA GLY A 112 -17.02 -12.83 13.87
C GLY A 112 -17.78 -12.64 12.54
N ALA A 113 -17.79 -11.43 11.97
CA ALA A 113 -18.45 -11.13 10.68
C ALA A 113 -17.53 -11.54 9.50
N GLY A 114 -17.30 -12.85 9.34
CA GLY A 114 -16.34 -13.41 8.39
C GLY A 114 -16.58 -12.99 6.93
N ILE A 115 -17.84 -12.88 6.49
CA ILE A 115 -18.20 -12.47 5.12
C ILE A 115 -17.75 -11.02 4.86
N VAL A 116 -18.06 -10.10 5.77
CA VAL A 116 -17.66 -8.69 5.64
C VAL A 116 -16.15 -8.54 5.67
N GLY A 117 -15.48 -9.26 6.60
CA GLY A 117 -14.02 -9.32 6.68
C GLY A 117 -13.39 -9.84 5.39
N GLY A 118 -13.96 -10.91 4.82
CA GLY A 118 -13.52 -11.52 3.57
C GLY A 118 -13.66 -10.57 2.36
N ILE A 119 -14.79 -9.87 2.26
CA ILE A 119 -15.05 -8.89 1.19
C ILE A 119 -14.04 -7.73 1.28
N ALA A 120 -13.87 -7.13 2.45
CA ALA A 120 -12.94 -6.03 2.65
C ALA A 120 -11.49 -6.44 2.33
N THR A 121 -11.08 -7.62 2.80
CA THR A 121 -9.76 -8.20 2.50
C THR A 121 -9.60 -8.49 1.01
N GLY A 122 -10.64 -8.98 0.34
CA GLY A 122 -10.66 -9.25 -1.09
C GLY A 122 -10.42 -8.00 -1.94
N PHE A 123 -11.04 -6.86 -1.58
CA PHE A 123 -10.78 -5.58 -2.25
C PHE A 123 -9.33 -5.12 -2.05
N ALA A 124 -8.80 -5.21 -0.83
CA ALA A 124 -7.42 -4.88 -0.55
C ALA A 124 -6.46 -5.80 -1.33
N LEU A 125 -6.75 -7.10 -1.39
CA LEU A 125 -5.98 -8.08 -2.14
C LEU A 125 -5.97 -7.77 -3.65
N PHE A 126 -7.13 -7.46 -4.21
CA PHE A 126 -7.25 -7.11 -5.62
C PHE A 126 -6.39 -5.89 -5.97
N ALA A 127 -6.46 -4.83 -5.17
CA ALA A 127 -5.65 -3.64 -5.35
C ALA A 127 -4.14 -3.93 -5.21
N ALA A 128 -3.74 -4.73 -4.20
CA ALA A 128 -2.36 -5.13 -3.98
C ALA A 128 -1.82 -5.98 -5.13
N LEU A 129 -2.61 -6.93 -5.62
CA LEU A 129 -2.24 -7.81 -6.74
C LEU A 129 -2.07 -7.03 -8.05
N LEU A 130 -2.95 -6.07 -8.35
CA LEU A 130 -2.82 -5.20 -9.52
C LEU A 130 -1.50 -4.41 -9.47
N ASN A 131 -1.15 -3.87 -8.33
CA ASN A 131 0.11 -3.15 -8.17
C ASN A 131 1.31 -4.10 -8.25
N ALA A 132 1.24 -5.27 -7.64
CA ALA A 132 2.33 -6.25 -7.65
C ALA A 132 2.60 -6.80 -9.05
N ALA A 133 1.57 -7.29 -9.73
CA ALA A 133 1.70 -8.00 -11.01
C ALA A 133 1.85 -7.04 -12.20
N PHE A 134 1.06 -5.96 -12.21
CA PHE A 134 0.96 -5.06 -13.38
C PHE A 134 1.57 -3.68 -13.13
N GLY A 135 1.98 -3.36 -11.91
CA GLY A 135 2.44 -2.02 -11.55
C GLY A 135 1.33 -0.97 -11.54
N ILE A 136 0.05 -1.40 -11.49
CA ILE A 136 -1.11 -0.51 -11.48
C ILE A 136 -1.49 -0.21 -10.03
N CYS A 137 -1.09 0.96 -9.53
CA CYS A 137 -1.48 1.43 -8.21
C CYS A 137 -2.83 2.17 -8.29
N LEU A 138 -3.94 1.50 -7.93
CA LEU A 138 -5.28 2.10 -7.98
C LEU A 138 -5.38 3.36 -7.12
N GLY A 139 -4.83 3.34 -5.92
CA GLY A 139 -4.79 4.51 -5.05
C GLY A 139 -4.04 5.69 -5.67
N CYS A 140 -2.91 5.40 -6.36
CA CYS A 140 -2.14 6.43 -7.04
C CYS A 140 -2.90 7.05 -8.22
N GLN A 141 -3.73 6.26 -8.92
CA GLN A 141 -4.56 6.75 -10.02
C GLN A 141 -5.75 7.60 -9.55
N ILE A 142 -6.31 7.26 -8.39
CA ILE A 142 -7.41 8.02 -7.80
C ILE A 142 -6.90 9.30 -7.12
N TYR A 143 -5.66 9.34 -6.69
CA TYR A 143 -5.08 10.47 -5.96
C TYR A 143 -5.26 11.84 -6.66
N PRO A 144 -5.01 12.01 -7.98
CA PRO A 144 -5.19 13.30 -8.64
C PRO A 144 -6.65 13.78 -8.61
N LEU A 145 -7.62 12.85 -8.69
CA LEU A 145 -9.04 13.16 -8.63
C LEU A 145 -9.41 13.68 -7.23
N VAL A 146 -8.96 12.99 -6.18
CA VAL A 146 -9.20 13.39 -4.79
C VAL A 146 -8.51 14.70 -4.47
N ALA A 147 -7.29 14.93 -4.96
CA ALA A 147 -6.56 16.17 -4.79
C ALA A 147 -7.32 17.37 -5.41
N ARG A 148 -7.89 17.19 -6.59
CA ARG A 148 -8.73 18.22 -7.25
C ARG A 148 -9.98 18.54 -6.44
N LEU A 149 -10.65 17.52 -5.91
CA LEU A 149 -11.87 17.70 -5.10
C LEU A 149 -11.59 18.42 -3.77
N ARG A 150 -10.37 18.32 -3.24
CA ARG A 150 -9.93 19.01 -2.02
C ARG A 150 -9.40 20.43 -2.27
N GLY A 151 -9.50 20.95 -3.50
CA GLY A 151 -9.02 22.29 -3.85
C GLY A 151 -7.50 22.43 -3.92
N GLY A 152 -6.78 21.31 -3.92
CA GLY A 152 -5.34 21.27 -4.17
C GLY A 152 -5.06 21.27 -5.67
N THR A 153 -4.21 22.17 -6.15
CA THR A 153 -3.63 22.03 -7.48
C THR A 153 -2.85 20.72 -7.53
N PRO A 154 -3.14 19.79 -8.46
CA PRO A 154 -2.31 18.62 -8.62
C PRO A 154 -0.92 19.11 -8.99
N SER A 155 0.07 18.82 -8.15
CA SER A 155 1.46 18.93 -8.56
C SER A 155 1.60 18.03 -9.77
N ALA A 156 1.85 18.63 -10.92
CA ALA A 156 2.00 17.91 -12.18
C ALA A 156 3.04 16.80 -11.99
N ALA A 157 2.60 15.58 -12.28
CA ALA A 157 3.49 14.45 -12.37
C ALA A 157 4.51 14.65 -13.49
#